data_fbf0aa3e6f9268ae6c90ddfa905a98f0
#
_entry.id   fbf0aa3e6f9268ae6c90ddfa905a98f0
#
_cell.length_a   1.000
_cell.length_b   1.000
_cell.length_c   1.000
_cell.angle_alpha   90.00
_cell.angle_beta   90.00
_cell.angle_gamma   90.00
#
_symmetry.space_group_name_H-M   'P 1'
#
loop_
_entity.id
_entity.type
_entity.pdbx_description
1 polymer ?
#
loop_
_entity_poly.entity_id
_entity_poly.type
_entity_poly.pdbx_seq_one_letter_code
_entity_poly.pdbx_strand_id
1 'polypeptide(L)'
;MGDYTRTTRECTLDSMRPEIASAIRAHVEKYNLGEILSKPVMCIETTSVKAKKGLFGKAETIYTGAVLTSGWLVWASGADSASIGVLSARLGQVTVQDYAQSSFAKMIPDSGLNISGLFTDASEAALTFIGLEENAAGKKFKEAVIAAVQGN
;
A
#
# COMPACT_ATOMS: atom_id res chain seq x y z
N MET A 1 17.33 -0.96 -9.71
CA MET A 1 16.07 -1.65 -9.55
C MET A 1 16.18 -2.68 -8.44
N GLY A 2 15.25 -2.70 -7.49
CA GLY A 2 15.23 -3.74 -6.46
C GLY A 2 14.92 -5.11 -7.03
N ASP A 3 14.80 -6.10 -6.16
CA ASP A 3 14.56 -7.48 -6.54
C ASP A 3 13.18 -7.72 -7.16
N TYR A 4 12.24 -6.77 -6.98
CA TYR A 4 10.87 -6.90 -7.45
C TYR A 4 10.62 -6.12 -8.73
N THR A 5 9.85 -6.72 -9.63
CA THR A 5 9.21 -6.02 -10.76
C THR A 5 7.79 -5.69 -10.33
N ARG A 6 7.41 -4.42 -10.37
CA ARG A 6 6.10 -3.96 -9.90
C ARG A 6 5.24 -3.50 -11.07
N THR A 7 3.97 -3.86 -11.01
CA THR A 7 2.94 -3.43 -11.96
C THR A 7 1.81 -2.80 -11.16
N THR A 8 1.53 -1.53 -11.39
CA THR A 8 0.49 -0.79 -10.65
C THR A 8 -0.60 -0.33 -11.60
N ARG A 9 -1.86 -0.51 -11.17
CA ARG A 9 -3.03 -0.02 -11.90
C ARG A 9 -3.97 0.71 -10.95
N GLU A 10 -4.64 1.71 -11.46
CA GLU A 10 -5.76 2.33 -10.75
C GLU A 10 -6.96 1.39 -10.83
N CYS A 11 -7.71 1.28 -9.75
CA CYS A 11 -8.85 0.37 -9.66
C CYS A 11 -9.92 0.92 -8.73
N THR A 12 -10.96 0.13 -8.52
CA THR A 12 -11.95 0.34 -7.47
C THR A 12 -11.89 -0.85 -6.52
N LEU A 13 -12.56 -0.77 -5.39
CA LEU A 13 -12.67 -1.92 -4.49
C LEU A 13 -13.31 -3.13 -5.20
N ASP A 14 -14.28 -2.87 -6.07
CA ASP A 14 -14.97 -3.94 -6.79
C ASP A 14 -14.13 -4.57 -7.91
N SER A 15 -13.17 -3.83 -8.47
CA SER A 15 -12.27 -4.33 -9.51
C SER A 15 -10.91 -4.78 -8.98
N MET A 16 -10.63 -4.55 -7.69
CA MET A 16 -9.45 -5.04 -7.00
C MET A 16 -9.54 -6.57 -6.86
N ARG A 17 -8.38 -7.23 -6.69
CA ARG A 17 -8.38 -8.66 -6.40
C ARG A 17 -9.34 -8.94 -5.24
N PRO A 18 -10.27 -9.91 -5.38
CA PRO A 18 -11.28 -10.15 -4.35
C PRO A 18 -10.73 -10.41 -2.96
N GLU A 19 -9.63 -11.15 -2.85
CA GLU A 19 -9.01 -11.46 -1.56
C GLU A 19 -8.50 -10.21 -0.85
N ILE A 20 -7.93 -9.29 -1.62
CA ILE A 20 -7.42 -8.02 -1.08
C ILE A 20 -8.58 -7.12 -0.67
N ALA A 21 -9.58 -6.97 -1.53
CA ALA A 21 -10.75 -6.14 -1.23
C ALA A 21 -11.51 -6.68 -0.01
N SER A 22 -11.69 -8.01 0.07
CA SER A 22 -12.34 -8.64 1.22
C SER A 22 -11.58 -8.41 2.52
N ALA A 23 -10.24 -8.51 2.48
CA ALA A 23 -9.41 -8.27 3.65
C ALA A 23 -9.51 -6.80 4.11
N ILE A 24 -9.53 -5.86 3.18
CA ILE A 24 -9.70 -4.44 3.50
C ILE A 24 -11.07 -4.18 4.15
N ARG A 25 -12.14 -4.72 3.58
CA ARG A 25 -13.49 -4.56 4.14
C ARG A 25 -13.61 -5.19 5.54
N ALA A 26 -13.05 -6.38 5.72
CA ALA A 26 -13.05 -7.05 7.01
C ALA A 26 -12.28 -6.26 8.09
N HIS A 27 -11.16 -5.64 7.72
CA HIS A 27 -10.38 -4.79 8.62
C HIS A 27 -11.18 -3.56 9.07
N VAL A 28 -11.84 -2.89 8.14
CA VAL A 28 -12.66 -1.73 8.44
C VAL A 28 -13.80 -2.08 9.39
N GLU A 29 -14.42 -3.24 9.19
CA GLU A 29 -15.46 -3.75 10.06
C GLU A 29 -14.92 -4.13 11.44
N LYS A 30 -13.82 -4.86 11.48
CA LYS A 30 -13.19 -5.33 12.73
C LYS A 30 -12.85 -4.19 13.68
N TYR A 31 -12.35 -3.08 13.13
CA TYR A 31 -11.92 -1.93 13.94
C TYR A 31 -12.96 -0.82 14.00
N ASN A 32 -14.18 -1.07 13.52
CA ASN A 32 -15.30 -0.12 13.58
C ASN A 32 -14.94 1.25 12.97
N LEU A 33 -14.32 1.23 11.80
CA LEU A 33 -13.89 2.47 11.15
C LEU A 33 -15.04 3.18 10.40
N GLY A 34 -16.25 2.60 10.40
CA GLY A 34 -17.43 3.23 9.82
C GLY A 34 -17.45 3.16 8.29
N GLU A 35 -17.98 4.19 7.68
CA GLU A 35 -18.24 4.26 6.23
C GLU A 35 -17.04 4.81 5.44
N ILE A 36 -15.81 4.62 5.93
CA ILE A 36 -14.63 5.23 5.30
C ILE A 36 -14.41 4.78 3.86
N LEU A 37 -14.90 3.58 3.49
CA LEU A 37 -14.73 3.04 2.13
C LEU A 37 -15.83 3.48 1.17
N SER A 38 -16.86 4.20 1.63
CA SER A 38 -18.00 4.58 0.79
C SER A 38 -17.67 5.61 -0.27
N LYS A 39 -16.66 6.46 -0.02
CA LYS A 39 -16.26 7.53 -0.95
C LYS A 39 -14.73 7.55 -1.09
N PRO A 40 -14.16 6.58 -1.76
CA PRO A 40 -12.71 6.57 -1.96
C PRO A 40 -12.29 7.71 -2.91
N VAL A 41 -11.16 8.32 -2.60
CA VAL A 41 -10.52 9.31 -3.48
C VAL A 41 -9.81 8.58 -4.62
N MET A 42 -9.09 7.51 -4.28
CA MET A 42 -8.37 6.70 -5.26
C MET A 42 -8.04 5.34 -4.68
N CYS A 43 -8.09 4.32 -5.51
CA CYS A 43 -7.63 2.98 -5.17
C CYS A 43 -6.60 2.53 -6.20
N ILE A 44 -5.59 1.79 -5.75
CA ILE A 44 -4.62 1.14 -6.64
C ILE A 44 -4.42 -0.31 -6.23
N GLU A 45 -3.90 -1.06 -7.19
CA GLU A 45 -3.45 -2.42 -6.96
C GLU A 45 -2.05 -2.56 -7.58
N THR A 46 -1.12 -3.12 -6.82
CA THR A 46 0.23 -3.41 -7.29
C THR A 46 0.48 -4.90 -7.21
N THR A 47 0.99 -5.46 -8.30
CA THR A 47 1.52 -6.81 -8.34
C THR A 47 3.03 -6.72 -8.34
N SER A 48 3.69 -7.33 -7.36
CA SER A 48 5.13 -7.29 -7.20
C SER A 48 5.67 -8.71 -7.38
N VAL A 49 6.53 -8.89 -8.38
CA VAL A 49 7.08 -10.20 -8.72
C VAL A 49 8.59 -10.17 -8.48
N LYS A 50 9.05 -11.09 -7.65
CA LYS A 50 10.48 -11.32 -7.43
C LYS A 50 10.90 -12.51 -8.26
N ALA A 51 11.91 -12.32 -9.12
CA ALA A 51 12.37 -13.36 -10.00
C ALA A 51 12.99 -14.53 -9.22
N LYS A 52 12.86 -15.73 -9.78
CA LYS A 52 13.53 -16.91 -9.26
C LYS A 52 15.03 -16.71 -9.28
N LYS A 53 15.68 -16.91 -8.13
CA LYS A 53 17.14 -16.84 -7.99
C LYS A 53 17.72 -18.25 -7.94
N GLY A 54 18.60 -18.58 -8.90
CA GLY A 54 19.32 -19.85 -8.93
C GLY A 54 18.40 -21.05 -9.21
N LEU A 55 18.99 -22.24 -9.06
CA LEU A 55 18.34 -23.50 -9.41
C LEU A 55 17.22 -23.88 -8.44
N PHE A 56 17.35 -23.49 -7.19
CA PHE A 56 16.41 -23.84 -6.11
C PHE A 56 15.56 -22.66 -5.62
N GLY A 57 15.73 -21.48 -6.21
CA GLY A 57 14.93 -20.32 -5.86
C GLY A 57 13.51 -20.44 -6.39
N LYS A 58 12.55 -19.81 -5.73
CA LYS A 58 11.16 -19.73 -6.18
C LYS A 58 10.83 -18.30 -6.56
N ALA A 59 10.02 -18.12 -7.61
CA ALA A 59 9.40 -16.84 -7.89
C ALA A 59 8.44 -16.51 -6.75
N GLU A 60 8.42 -15.25 -6.35
CA GLU A 60 7.52 -14.78 -5.31
C GLU A 60 6.66 -13.66 -5.89
N THR A 61 5.36 -13.75 -5.68
CA THR A 61 4.43 -12.71 -6.10
C THR A 61 3.69 -12.18 -4.88
N ILE A 62 3.71 -10.88 -4.71
CA ILE A 62 2.99 -10.18 -3.64
C ILE A 62 1.97 -9.25 -4.28
N TYR A 63 0.74 -9.34 -3.81
CA TYR A 63 -0.35 -8.46 -4.24
C TYR A 63 -0.60 -7.42 -3.17
N THR A 64 -0.71 -6.16 -3.58
CA THR A 64 -0.98 -5.05 -2.67
C THR A 64 -2.16 -4.25 -3.20
N GLY A 65 -3.10 -3.92 -2.33
CA GLY A 65 -4.17 -3.01 -2.66
C GLY A 65 -4.20 -1.87 -1.65
N ALA A 66 -4.46 -0.66 -2.11
CA ALA A 66 -4.52 0.50 -1.23
C ALA A 66 -5.69 1.39 -1.59
N VAL A 67 -6.34 1.94 -0.56
CA VAL A 67 -7.48 2.85 -0.70
C VAL A 67 -7.15 4.13 0.03
N LEU A 68 -7.18 5.24 -0.70
CA LEU A 68 -7.08 6.58 -0.13
C LEU A 68 -8.48 7.17 -0.04
N THR A 69 -8.84 7.67 1.13
CA THR A 69 -10.06 8.45 1.33
C THR A 69 -9.70 9.86 1.80
N SER A 70 -10.68 10.71 2.05
CA SER A 70 -10.42 12.07 2.52
C SER A 70 -9.74 12.13 3.89
N GLY A 71 -9.85 11.08 4.70
CA GLY A 71 -9.29 11.06 6.05
C GLY A 71 -8.44 9.85 6.39
N TRP A 72 -8.40 8.85 5.50
CA TRP A 72 -7.79 7.57 5.80
C TRP A 72 -6.98 7.02 4.65
N LEU A 73 -5.97 6.23 5.01
CA LEU A 73 -5.27 5.35 4.08
C LEU A 73 -5.41 3.93 4.63
N VAL A 74 -5.87 3.00 3.78
CA VAL A 74 -6.00 1.58 4.13
C VAL A 74 -5.27 0.79 3.06
N TRP A 75 -4.41 -0.13 3.47
CA TRP A 75 -3.66 -0.95 2.50
C TRP A 75 -3.47 -2.36 3.01
N ALA A 76 -3.45 -3.28 2.08
CA ALA A 76 -3.33 -4.71 2.35
C ALA A 76 -2.33 -5.32 1.39
N SER A 77 -1.55 -6.28 1.87
CA SER A 77 -0.66 -7.02 0.99
C SER A 77 -0.44 -8.44 1.49
N GLY A 78 -0.13 -9.33 0.56
CA GLY A 78 0.17 -10.72 0.83
C GLY A 78 0.37 -11.52 -0.43
N ALA A 79 0.95 -12.71 -0.29
CA ALA A 79 1.19 -13.63 -1.40
C ALA A 79 -0.07 -14.44 -1.75
N ASP A 80 -0.92 -14.70 -0.76
CA ASP A 80 -2.17 -15.44 -0.94
C ASP A 80 -3.18 -15.01 0.14
N SER A 81 -4.39 -15.54 0.07
CA SER A 81 -5.47 -15.15 0.99
C SER A 81 -5.12 -15.44 2.46
N ALA A 82 -4.29 -16.43 2.74
CA ALA A 82 -3.92 -16.79 4.12
C ALA A 82 -2.86 -15.85 4.71
N SER A 83 -2.10 -15.16 3.86
CA SER A 83 -0.98 -14.30 4.27
C SER A 83 -1.28 -12.81 4.18
N ILE A 84 -2.49 -12.42 3.80
CA ILE A 84 -2.83 -11.00 3.63
C ILE A 84 -2.90 -10.30 4.99
N GLY A 85 -2.08 -9.26 5.15
CA GLY A 85 -2.15 -8.36 6.28
C GLY A 85 -2.71 -7.02 5.85
N VAL A 86 -3.46 -6.36 6.72
CA VAL A 86 -4.05 -5.06 6.44
C VAL A 86 -3.60 -4.06 7.49
N LEU A 87 -3.25 -2.87 7.03
CA LEU A 87 -2.94 -1.74 7.89
C LEU A 87 -3.83 -0.56 7.49
N SER A 88 -4.07 0.33 8.44
CA SER A 88 -4.79 1.56 8.18
C SER A 88 -4.28 2.68 9.09
N ALA A 89 -4.46 3.92 8.65
CA ALA A 89 -4.08 5.07 9.43
C ALA A 89 -4.94 6.28 9.06
N ARG A 90 -5.22 7.11 10.06
CA ARG A 90 -5.73 8.46 9.80
C ARG A 90 -4.62 9.29 9.17
N LEU A 91 -4.95 10.06 8.16
CA LEU A 91 -3.95 10.85 7.44
C LEU A 91 -3.22 11.85 8.34
N GLY A 92 -3.89 12.36 9.36
CA GLY A 92 -3.27 13.25 10.34
C GLY A 92 -2.34 12.57 11.36
N GLN A 93 -2.26 11.26 11.34
CA GLN A 93 -1.45 10.46 12.27
C GLN A 93 -0.19 9.89 11.63
N VAL A 94 0.07 10.17 10.37
CA VAL A 94 1.22 9.61 9.63
C VAL A 94 1.96 10.69 8.86
N THR A 95 3.22 10.39 8.56
CA THR A 95 4.00 11.09 7.55
C THR A 95 4.29 10.13 6.41
N VAL A 96 4.33 10.66 5.21
CA VAL A 96 4.61 9.88 4.02
C VAL A 96 5.77 10.52 3.26
N GLN A 97 6.59 9.66 2.65
CA GLN A 97 7.74 10.09 1.87
C GLN A 97 7.84 9.25 0.61
N ASP A 98 8.10 9.89 -0.52
CA ASP A 98 8.49 9.18 -1.73
C ASP A 98 9.76 8.37 -1.41
N TYR A 99 9.71 7.06 -1.65
CA TYR A 99 10.85 6.19 -1.37
C TYR A 99 12.13 6.67 -2.04
N ALA A 100 12.02 7.23 -3.24
CA ALA A 100 13.18 7.74 -3.99
C ALA A 100 13.94 8.84 -3.24
N GLN A 101 13.29 9.53 -2.31
CA GLN A 101 13.88 10.59 -1.50
C GLN A 101 14.39 10.09 -0.14
N SER A 102 14.21 8.79 0.15
CA SER A 102 14.66 8.22 1.41
C SER A 102 16.15 7.90 1.37
N SER A 103 16.75 7.79 2.55
CA SER A 103 18.15 7.37 2.69
C SER A 103 18.38 5.93 2.20
N PHE A 104 17.34 5.11 2.18
CA PHE A 104 17.42 3.71 1.72
C PHE A 104 17.49 3.57 0.21
N ALA A 105 17.01 4.57 -0.54
CA ALA A 105 16.90 4.47 -2.00
C ALA A 105 18.24 4.29 -2.70
N LYS A 106 19.31 4.79 -2.12
CA LYS A 106 20.67 4.65 -2.67
C LYS A 106 21.24 3.26 -2.46
N MET A 107 20.81 2.58 -1.40
CA MET A 107 21.32 1.26 -1.01
C MET A 107 20.46 0.14 -1.58
N ILE A 108 19.14 0.32 -1.56
CA ILE A 108 18.15 -0.66 -2.01
C ILE A 108 17.21 0.05 -2.99
N PRO A 109 17.50 -0.02 -4.30
CA PRO A 109 16.64 0.63 -5.31
C PRO A 109 15.23 0.02 -5.30
N ASP A 110 14.21 0.87 -5.19
CA ASP A 110 12.83 0.48 -5.27
C ASP A 110 11.98 1.72 -5.58
N SER A 111 10.67 1.56 -5.71
CA SER A 111 9.74 2.64 -5.94
C SER A 111 8.48 2.45 -5.09
N GLY A 112 7.95 3.54 -4.58
CA GLY A 112 6.75 3.51 -3.74
C GLY A 112 6.75 4.60 -2.69
N LEU A 113 6.01 4.34 -1.62
CA LEU A 113 5.84 5.24 -0.48
C LEU A 113 6.31 4.60 0.81
N ASN A 114 7.07 5.34 1.59
CA ASN A 114 7.30 5.05 3.00
C ASN A 114 6.23 5.76 3.82
N ILE A 115 5.62 5.02 4.73
CA ILE A 115 4.57 5.54 5.60
C ILE A 115 4.99 5.28 7.03
N SER A 116 5.09 6.32 7.83
CA SER A 116 5.46 6.21 9.24
C SER A 116 4.47 6.95 10.13
N GLY A 117 4.21 6.38 11.29
CA GLY A 117 3.31 6.98 12.26
C GLY A 117 2.54 5.94 13.04
N LEU A 118 1.38 6.35 13.55
CA LEU A 118 0.55 5.51 14.40
C LEU A 118 -0.56 4.88 13.57
N PHE A 119 -0.49 3.57 13.39
CA PHE A 119 -1.50 2.81 12.64
C PHE A 119 -2.63 2.35 13.56
N THR A 120 -3.76 1.99 12.97
CA THR A 120 -4.93 1.50 13.72
C THR A 120 -4.52 0.30 14.59
N ASP A 121 -4.94 0.33 15.84
CA ASP A 121 -4.68 -0.72 16.84
C ASP A 121 -3.19 -0.85 17.23
N ALA A 122 -2.36 0.12 16.90
CA ALA A 122 -0.96 0.13 17.30
C ALA A 122 -0.76 0.99 18.54
N SER A 123 0.11 0.54 19.46
CA SER A 123 0.50 1.29 20.64
C SER A 123 1.78 2.12 20.42
N GLU A 124 2.52 1.84 19.35
CA GLU A 124 3.77 2.51 19.01
C GLU A 124 3.78 2.89 17.54
N ALA A 125 4.53 3.95 17.22
CA ALA A 125 4.75 4.34 15.85
C ALA A 125 5.54 3.26 15.10
N ALA A 126 5.21 3.08 13.82
CA ALA A 126 5.83 2.09 12.96
C ALA A 126 6.10 2.68 11.59
N LEU A 127 6.90 1.96 10.81
CA LEU A 127 7.22 2.30 9.42
C LEU A 127 6.80 1.15 8.52
N THR A 128 6.16 1.48 7.42
CA THR A 128 5.80 0.51 6.38
C THR A 128 6.05 1.08 5.00
N PHE A 129 5.99 0.23 4.00
CA PHE A 129 6.27 0.58 2.62
C PHE A 129 5.14 0.05 1.71
N ILE A 130 4.68 0.90 0.79
CA ILE A 130 3.76 0.48 -0.27
C ILE A 130 4.54 0.53 -1.58
N GLY A 131 4.74 -0.64 -2.21
CA GLY A 131 5.41 -0.73 -3.50
C GLY A 131 4.51 -0.21 -4.62
N LEU A 132 5.06 0.65 -5.47
CA LEU A 132 4.35 1.26 -6.61
C LEU A 132 5.26 1.26 -7.81
N GLU A 133 4.70 0.95 -8.99
CA GLU A 133 5.40 1.14 -10.25
C GLU A 133 5.57 2.63 -10.53
N GLU A 134 6.65 3.01 -11.22
CA GLU A 134 6.90 4.38 -11.66
C GLU A 134 6.12 4.72 -12.94
N ASN A 135 4.87 4.27 -13.03
CA ASN A 135 3.96 4.57 -14.15
C ASN A 135 2.98 5.68 -13.76
N ALA A 136 2.05 6.01 -14.67
CA ALA A 136 1.07 7.07 -14.44
C ALA A 136 0.20 6.79 -13.20
N ALA A 137 -0.27 5.56 -13.03
CA ALA A 137 -1.11 5.18 -11.89
C ALA A 137 -0.35 5.27 -10.56
N GLY A 138 0.86 4.75 -10.51
CA GLY A 138 1.70 4.78 -9.31
C GLY A 138 2.06 6.20 -8.91
N LYS A 139 2.44 7.03 -9.87
CA LYS A 139 2.77 8.45 -9.62
C LYS A 139 1.56 9.23 -9.14
N LYS A 140 0.41 9.02 -9.78
CA LYS A 140 -0.85 9.68 -9.40
C LYS A 140 -1.24 9.33 -7.97
N PHE A 141 -1.16 8.07 -7.60
CA PHE A 141 -1.49 7.61 -6.25
C PHE A 141 -0.51 8.22 -5.22
N LYS A 142 0.77 8.18 -5.50
CA LYS A 142 1.81 8.74 -4.64
C LYS A 142 1.58 10.22 -4.37
N GLU A 143 1.32 10.99 -5.41
CA GLU A 143 1.04 12.42 -5.32
C GLU A 143 -0.24 12.68 -4.52
N ALA A 144 -1.29 11.89 -4.77
CA ALA A 144 -2.56 12.04 -4.07
C ALA A 144 -2.43 11.77 -2.57
N VAL A 145 -1.68 10.74 -2.18
CA VAL A 145 -1.44 10.42 -0.77
C VAL A 145 -0.63 11.52 -0.09
N ILE A 146 0.45 11.96 -0.72
CA ILE A 146 1.30 13.03 -0.16
C ILE A 146 0.48 14.30 0.05
N ALA A 147 -0.30 14.72 -0.95
CA ALA A 147 -1.14 15.90 -0.85
C ALA A 147 -2.21 15.76 0.25
N ALA A 148 -2.84 14.59 0.36
CA ALA A 148 -3.86 14.32 1.36
C ALA A 148 -3.29 14.37 2.78
N VAL A 149 -2.10 13.82 3.01
CA VAL A 149 -1.44 13.86 4.31
C VAL A 149 -1.06 15.29 4.67
N GLN A 150 -0.55 16.08 3.73
CA GLN A 150 -0.20 17.48 3.96
C GLN A 150 -1.42 18.34 4.26
N GLY A 151 -2.58 18.00 3.74
CA GLY A 151 -3.85 18.71 3.97
C GLY A 151 -4.57 18.35 5.28
N ASN A 152 -4.03 17.39 6.02
CA ASN A 152 -4.65 16.92 7.28
C ASN A 152 -3.80 17.30 8.53
#